data_526fbcf49bb4ecb711721d44a88b52d8
#
_entry.id   526fbcf49bb4ecb711721d44a88b52d8
#
_cell.length_a   1.000
_cell.length_b   1.000
_cell.length_c   1.000
_cell.angle_alpha   90.00
_cell.angle_beta   90.00
_cell.angle_gamma   90.00
#
_symmetry.space_group_name_H-M   'P 1'
#
loop_
_entity.id
_entity.type
_entity.pdbx_description
1 polymer ?
#
loop_
_entity_poly.entity_id
_entity_poly.type
_entity_poly.pdbx_seq_one_letter_code
_entity_poly.pdbx_strand_id
1 'polypeptide(L)'
;MGREIELKIPLSQTEYDFIKNIIYSKEKIAGISFLSKPEFLIKQDQYYSRYNSYEERLQNNEAQCIRLRLEAVYPDSSLSGAGDCKEEKSYFTIKRKTYKDGMEVNREDETFVENAGVLRELFSEAGYNCWFTKEKQSHSLYCRTEDFAELSLHCELVNVNKLLYVEVEITDENISTEKAQDALNHFVSLLKLDPAKKDVRSWKQIIRENTQK
;
A
#
# COMPACT_ATOMS: atom_id res chain seq x y z
N MET A 1 3.46 -2.74 -16.72
CA MET A 1 3.91 -1.39 -16.31
C MET A 1 2.67 -0.63 -15.90
N GLY A 2 2.54 -0.18 -14.67
CA GLY A 2 1.34 0.51 -14.18
C GLY A 2 1.69 1.89 -13.61
N ARG A 3 0.88 2.89 -13.96
CA ARG A 3 0.87 4.16 -13.25
C ARG A 3 -0.12 4.06 -12.11
N GLU A 4 0.35 4.32 -10.91
CA GLU A 4 -0.39 4.24 -9.66
C GLU A 4 -0.47 5.63 -9.03
N ILE A 5 -1.66 6.05 -8.63
CA ILE A 5 -1.88 7.29 -7.88
C ILE A 5 -2.47 6.89 -6.54
N GLU A 6 -1.76 7.23 -5.47
CA GLU A 6 -2.04 6.77 -4.11
C GLU A 6 -2.32 7.96 -3.18
N LEU A 7 -3.29 7.78 -2.31
CA LEU A 7 -3.58 8.64 -1.17
C LEU A 7 -3.51 7.81 0.11
N LYS A 8 -2.84 8.37 1.13
CA LYS A 8 -2.64 7.70 2.41
C LYS A 8 -3.03 8.65 3.55
N ILE A 9 -3.89 8.19 4.46
CA ILE A 9 -4.37 8.97 5.61
C ILE A 9 -4.11 8.21 6.91
N PRO A 10 -3.45 8.84 7.91
CA PRO A 10 -3.31 8.27 9.25
C PRO A 10 -4.65 8.22 9.97
N LEU A 11 -4.87 7.16 10.73
CA LEU A 11 -6.11 6.90 11.45
C LEU A 11 -5.87 6.83 12.95
N SER A 12 -6.82 7.32 13.73
CA SER A 12 -7.00 6.92 15.12
C SER A 12 -7.51 5.47 15.19
N GLN A 13 -7.38 4.84 16.37
CA GLN A 13 -7.94 3.50 16.59
C GLN A 13 -9.47 3.47 16.31
N THR A 14 -10.19 4.50 16.71
CA THR A 14 -11.65 4.59 16.50
C THR A 14 -12.01 4.66 15.03
N GLU A 15 -11.28 5.46 14.23
CA GLU A 15 -11.48 5.56 12.78
C GLU A 15 -11.13 4.22 12.09
N TYR A 16 -10.04 3.58 12.51
CA TYR A 16 -9.64 2.27 11.99
C TYR A 16 -10.73 1.21 12.24
N ASP A 17 -11.21 1.09 13.48
CA ASP A 17 -12.24 0.12 13.85
C ASP A 17 -13.56 0.41 13.13
N PHE A 18 -13.93 1.68 12.97
CA PHE A 18 -15.11 2.09 12.21
C PHE A 18 -15.03 1.64 10.75
N ILE A 19 -13.91 1.91 10.06
CA ILE A 19 -13.72 1.52 8.65
C ILE A 19 -13.67 0.00 8.53
N LYS A 20 -12.97 -0.69 9.44
CA LYS A 20 -12.93 -2.16 9.47
C LYS A 20 -14.31 -2.76 9.58
N ASN A 21 -15.15 -2.24 10.49
CA ASN A 21 -16.54 -2.70 10.62
C ASN A 21 -17.33 -2.51 9.33
N ILE A 22 -17.15 -1.38 8.65
CA ILE A 22 -17.81 -1.10 7.37
C ILE A 22 -17.40 -2.10 6.29
N ILE A 23 -16.08 -2.35 6.14
CA ILE A 23 -15.54 -3.27 5.14
C ILE A 23 -16.14 -4.68 5.29
N TYR A 24 -16.36 -5.13 6.53
CA TYR A 24 -16.86 -6.46 6.83
C TYR A 24 -18.37 -6.54 7.09
N SER A 25 -19.02 -5.39 7.25
CA SER A 25 -20.47 -5.37 7.44
C SER A 25 -21.19 -5.59 6.11
N LYS A 26 -22.44 -6.05 6.21
CA LYS A 26 -23.34 -6.06 5.05
C LYS A 26 -23.99 -4.67 4.82
N GLU A 27 -23.65 -3.71 5.65
CA GLU A 27 -24.18 -2.35 5.55
C GLU A 27 -23.52 -1.63 4.37
N LYS A 28 -24.34 -1.06 3.52
CA LYS A 28 -23.88 -0.26 2.40
C LYS A 28 -23.54 1.14 2.88
N ILE A 29 -22.37 1.64 2.54
CA ILE A 29 -22.12 3.07 2.62
C ILE A 29 -22.78 3.73 1.41
N ALA A 30 -23.58 4.77 1.65
CA ALA A 30 -24.14 5.55 0.55
C ALA A 30 -23.01 6.09 -0.33
N GLY A 31 -23.12 5.88 -1.63
CA GLY A 31 -22.14 6.34 -2.61
C GLY A 31 -20.94 5.40 -2.83
N ILE A 32 -20.79 4.28 -2.06
CA ILE A 32 -19.71 3.30 -2.25
C ILE A 32 -20.26 1.93 -2.61
N SER A 33 -19.70 1.32 -3.65
CA SER A 33 -19.97 -0.06 -4.05
C SER A 33 -18.71 -0.91 -3.93
N PHE A 34 -18.78 -2.02 -3.18
CA PHE A 34 -17.68 -2.98 -3.09
C PHE A 34 -17.68 -3.90 -4.31
N LEU A 35 -16.53 -4.01 -4.98
CA LEU A 35 -16.34 -4.84 -6.19
C LEU A 35 -15.76 -6.22 -5.86
N SER A 36 -15.14 -6.37 -4.71
CA SER A 36 -14.60 -7.63 -4.20
C SER A 36 -15.01 -7.86 -2.75
N LYS A 37 -14.84 -9.09 -2.29
CA LYS A 37 -14.86 -9.38 -0.85
C LYS A 37 -13.56 -8.87 -0.24
N PRO A 38 -13.58 -8.45 1.04
CA PRO A 38 -12.35 -8.09 1.74
C PRO A 38 -11.48 -9.32 1.96
N GLU A 39 -10.17 -9.13 1.85
CA GLU A 39 -9.16 -10.13 2.18
C GLU A 39 -8.23 -9.56 3.25
N PHE A 40 -7.78 -10.40 4.17
CA PHE A 40 -6.73 -10.05 5.10
C PHE A 40 -5.39 -10.48 4.54
N LEU A 41 -4.45 -9.54 4.47
CA LEU A 41 -3.14 -9.75 3.87
C LEU A 41 -2.04 -9.47 4.90
N ILE A 42 -1.01 -10.31 4.92
CA ILE A 42 0.26 -10.03 5.58
C ILE A 42 1.31 -9.89 4.50
N LYS A 43 1.90 -8.70 4.39
CA LYS A 43 2.90 -8.35 3.37
C LYS A 43 4.24 -8.12 4.06
N GLN A 44 5.23 -8.95 3.75
CA GLN A 44 6.61 -8.80 4.21
C GLN A 44 7.46 -8.24 3.08
N ASP A 45 7.85 -6.98 3.22
CA ASP A 45 8.64 -6.26 2.23
C ASP A 45 10.11 -6.23 2.62
N GLN A 46 10.99 -6.60 1.70
CA GLN A 46 12.43 -6.46 1.77
C GLN A 46 12.89 -5.47 0.70
N TYR A 47 13.59 -4.43 1.12
CA TYR A 47 14.06 -3.36 0.22
C TYR A 47 15.56 -3.47 -0.01
N TYR A 48 15.96 -3.49 -1.26
CA TYR A 48 17.33 -3.71 -1.69
C TYR A 48 17.97 -2.46 -2.27
N SER A 49 19.25 -2.27 -1.96
CA SER A 49 20.07 -1.16 -2.43
C SER A 49 21.54 -1.56 -2.43
N ARG A 50 22.37 -0.86 -3.20
CA ARG A 50 23.84 -0.93 -3.08
C ARG A 50 24.36 -0.17 -1.86
N TYR A 51 23.52 0.61 -1.21
CA TYR A 51 23.81 1.40 -0.04
C TYR A 51 23.16 0.80 1.21
N ASN A 52 23.84 0.92 2.36
CA ASN A 52 23.43 0.25 3.59
C ASN A 52 22.48 1.09 4.46
N SER A 53 22.28 2.37 4.13
CA SER A 53 21.44 3.26 4.90
C SER A 53 20.58 4.15 4.04
N TYR A 54 19.55 4.72 4.65
CA TYR A 54 18.68 5.71 4.00
C TYR A 54 19.46 6.97 3.61
N GLU A 55 20.40 7.40 4.46
CA GLU A 55 21.25 8.57 4.27
C GLU A 55 22.18 8.39 3.06
N GLU A 56 22.86 7.24 2.99
CA GLU A 56 23.73 6.93 1.84
C GLU A 56 22.96 6.93 0.52
N ARG A 57 21.75 6.38 0.53
CA ARG A 57 20.86 6.38 -0.66
C ARG A 57 20.51 7.79 -1.11
N LEU A 58 20.17 8.68 -0.18
CA LEU A 58 19.87 10.09 -0.46
C LEU A 58 21.11 10.83 -1.01
N GLN A 59 22.27 10.64 -0.39
CA GLN A 59 23.53 11.24 -0.84
C GLN A 59 23.91 10.83 -2.26
N ASN A 60 23.54 9.61 -2.65
CA ASN A 60 23.83 9.06 -3.97
C ASN A 60 22.65 9.17 -4.96
N ASN A 61 21.61 9.94 -4.62
CA ASN A 61 20.44 10.18 -5.46
C ASN A 61 19.77 8.90 -6.00
N GLU A 62 19.73 7.83 -5.17
CA GLU A 62 19.09 6.58 -5.59
C GLU A 62 17.57 6.75 -5.56
N ALA A 63 17.01 7.11 -6.73
CA ALA A 63 15.59 7.41 -6.88
C ALA A 63 14.70 6.15 -6.95
N GLN A 64 15.25 5.02 -7.39
CA GLN A 64 14.50 3.79 -7.52
C GLN A 64 14.40 3.03 -6.20
N CYS A 65 13.28 2.32 -6.03
CA CYS A 65 13.04 1.43 -4.92
C CYS A 65 12.90 0.00 -5.44
N ILE A 66 13.85 -0.87 -5.08
CA ILE A 66 13.81 -2.29 -5.39
C ILE A 66 13.19 -3.00 -4.18
N ARG A 67 12.12 -3.74 -4.40
CA ARG A 67 11.38 -4.47 -3.36
C ARG A 67 11.18 -5.93 -3.76
N LEU A 68 11.42 -6.81 -2.81
CA LEU A 68 10.94 -8.18 -2.84
C LEU A 68 9.86 -8.30 -1.75
N ARG A 69 8.64 -8.69 -2.14
CA ARG A 69 7.50 -8.86 -1.25
C ARG A 69 7.15 -10.33 -1.15
N LEU A 70 6.94 -10.82 0.06
CA LEU A 70 6.17 -12.01 0.34
C LEU A 70 4.78 -11.57 0.83
N GLU A 71 3.74 -12.06 0.17
CA GLU A 71 2.35 -11.74 0.49
C GLU A 71 1.60 -13.03 0.82
N ALA A 72 1.07 -13.08 2.04
CA ALA A 72 0.21 -14.16 2.50
C ALA A 72 -1.24 -13.68 2.58
N VAL A 73 -2.15 -14.40 1.90
CA VAL A 73 -3.58 -14.09 1.82
C VAL A 73 -4.33 -15.00 2.78
N TYR A 74 -5.16 -14.41 3.62
CA TYR A 74 -6.02 -15.12 4.56
C TYR A 74 -7.49 -14.90 4.21
N PRO A 75 -8.35 -15.92 4.37
CA PRO A 75 -9.77 -15.76 4.14
C PRO A 75 -10.39 -14.79 5.14
N ASP A 76 -11.49 -14.18 4.73
CA ASP A 76 -12.29 -13.19 5.47
C ASP A 76 -12.62 -13.58 6.94
N SER A 77 -12.82 -14.88 7.20
CA SER A 77 -13.17 -15.40 8.53
C SER A 77 -12.04 -15.29 9.56
N SER A 78 -10.82 -14.97 9.16
CA SER A 78 -9.66 -14.88 10.05
C SER A 78 -9.33 -13.43 10.43
N LEU A 79 -10.29 -12.70 10.99
CA LEU A 79 -10.12 -11.33 11.52
C LEU A 79 -8.96 -11.20 12.53
N SER A 80 -8.43 -12.31 13.00
CA SER A 80 -7.32 -12.39 13.97
C SER A 80 -6.00 -12.90 13.40
N GLY A 81 -5.91 -13.22 12.10
CA GLY A 81 -4.74 -13.86 11.52
C GLY A 81 -4.50 -15.30 11.98
N ALA A 82 -5.48 -15.91 12.66
CA ALA A 82 -5.39 -17.26 13.23
C ALA A 82 -5.91 -18.38 12.30
N GLY A 83 -6.33 -18.03 11.07
CA GLY A 83 -6.74 -18.99 10.05
C GLY A 83 -5.56 -19.53 9.24
N ASP A 84 -5.77 -20.65 8.54
CA ASP A 84 -4.79 -21.16 7.60
C ASP A 84 -4.60 -20.19 6.44
N CYS A 85 -3.35 -19.96 6.06
CA CYS A 85 -3.00 -19.17 4.89
C CYS A 85 -3.61 -19.82 3.64
N LYS A 86 -4.38 -19.07 2.87
CA LYS A 86 -5.01 -19.53 1.64
C LYS A 86 -4.01 -19.60 0.49
N GLU A 87 -3.12 -18.64 0.42
CA GLU A 87 -2.19 -18.47 -0.68
C GLU A 87 -0.99 -17.63 -0.24
N GLU A 88 0.20 -18.01 -0.69
CA GLU A 88 1.41 -17.20 -0.57
C GLU A 88 1.95 -16.88 -1.96
N LYS A 89 2.32 -15.63 -2.17
CA LYS A 89 2.90 -15.13 -3.41
C LYS A 89 4.12 -14.27 -3.14
N SER A 90 5.08 -14.32 -4.05
CA SER A 90 6.23 -13.42 -4.00
C SER A 90 6.22 -12.50 -5.22
N TYR A 91 6.52 -11.23 -4.99
CA TYR A 91 6.59 -10.22 -6.03
C TYR A 91 7.92 -9.48 -5.99
N PHE A 92 8.48 -9.26 -7.16
CA PHE A 92 9.59 -8.35 -7.36
C PHE A 92 9.08 -7.06 -7.97
N THR A 93 9.42 -5.92 -7.37
CA THR A 93 8.95 -4.61 -7.81
C THR A 93 10.12 -3.64 -7.95
N ILE A 94 10.15 -2.91 -9.06
CA ILE A 94 10.94 -1.69 -9.19
C ILE A 94 9.96 -0.52 -9.20
N LYS A 95 9.99 0.29 -8.13
CA LYS A 95 9.11 1.44 -7.97
C LYS A 95 9.91 2.74 -8.13
N ARG A 96 9.42 3.64 -8.97
CA ARG A 96 9.93 5.01 -9.13
C ARG A 96 8.85 5.96 -8.65
N LYS A 97 9.16 6.70 -7.60
CA LYS A 97 8.25 7.62 -6.95
C LYS A 97 8.41 9.03 -7.48
N THR A 98 7.30 9.67 -7.75
CA THR A 98 7.20 11.12 -7.97
C THR A 98 6.06 11.69 -7.15
N TYR A 99 6.08 12.99 -6.91
CA TYR A 99 4.99 13.69 -6.23
C TYR A 99 4.48 14.80 -7.13
N LYS A 100 3.17 14.85 -7.32
CA LYS A 100 2.50 15.91 -8.06
C LYS A 100 1.29 16.40 -7.26
N ASP A 101 1.22 17.68 -6.98
CA ASP A 101 0.12 18.34 -6.25
C ASP A 101 -0.21 17.69 -4.89
N GLY A 102 0.86 17.22 -4.20
CA GLY A 102 0.75 16.56 -2.91
C GLY A 102 0.18 15.14 -2.96
N MET A 103 0.14 14.51 -4.13
CA MET A 103 -0.19 13.10 -4.31
C MET A 103 1.07 12.31 -4.69
N GLU A 104 1.15 11.08 -4.20
CA GLU A 104 2.17 10.13 -4.63
C GLU A 104 1.75 9.55 -5.99
N VAL A 105 2.59 9.76 -7.00
CA VAL A 105 2.43 9.19 -8.35
C VAL A 105 3.59 8.24 -8.58
N ASN A 106 3.29 6.97 -8.73
CA ASN A 106 4.28 5.92 -8.86
C ASN A 106 4.27 5.33 -10.26
N ARG A 107 5.44 4.92 -10.72
CA ARG A 107 5.59 3.98 -11.80
C ARG A 107 6.14 2.69 -11.22
N GLU A 108 5.35 1.63 -11.29
CA GLU A 108 5.71 0.31 -10.80
C GLU A 108 5.87 -0.69 -11.95
N ASP A 109 7.02 -1.36 -11.94
CA ASP A 109 7.27 -2.53 -12.76
C ASP A 109 7.32 -3.72 -11.80
N GLU A 110 6.24 -4.50 -11.75
CA GLU A 110 6.08 -5.63 -10.84
C GLU A 110 5.94 -6.94 -11.60
N THR A 111 6.52 -7.99 -11.07
CA THR A 111 6.38 -9.35 -11.60
C THR A 111 6.30 -10.37 -10.47
N PHE A 112 5.56 -11.44 -10.72
CA PHE A 112 5.53 -12.61 -9.86
C PHE A 112 6.90 -13.30 -9.84
N VAL A 113 7.30 -13.81 -8.68
CA VAL A 113 8.56 -14.51 -8.46
C VAL A 113 8.27 -15.87 -7.85
N GLU A 114 8.51 -16.93 -8.59
CA GLU A 114 8.29 -18.31 -8.13
C GLU A 114 9.24 -18.69 -6.99
N ASN A 115 10.50 -18.26 -7.08
CA ASN A 115 11.52 -18.55 -6.08
C ASN A 115 12.22 -17.29 -5.60
N ALA A 116 11.68 -16.69 -4.52
CA ALA A 116 12.26 -15.51 -3.89
C ALA A 116 13.67 -15.77 -3.29
N GLY A 117 14.00 -17.01 -2.95
CA GLY A 117 15.32 -17.38 -2.43
C GLY A 117 16.41 -17.12 -3.45
N VAL A 118 16.25 -17.65 -4.67
CA VAL A 118 17.21 -17.46 -5.76
C VAL A 118 17.39 -15.98 -6.10
N LEU A 119 16.31 -15.20 -6.05
CA LEU A 119 16.41 -13.76 -6.32
C LEU A 119 17.18 -13.01 -5.21
N ARG A 120 17.05 -13.42 -3.95
CA ARG A 120 17.86 -12.87 -2.85
C ARG A 120 19.34 -13.17 -3.03
N GLU A 121 19.69 -14.38 -3.45
CA GLU A 121 21.08 -14.75 -3.76
C GLU A 121 21.62 -13.90 -4.92
N LEU A 122 20.85 -13.74 -5.99
CA LEU A 122 21.22 -12.87 -7.11
C LEU A 122 21.49 -11.44 -6.66
N PHE A 123 20.65 -10.87 -5.80
CA PHE A 123 20.87 -9.53 -5.26
C PHE A 123 22.16 -9.44 -4.46
N SER A 124 22.42 -10.43 -3.60
CA SER A 124 23.66 -10.49 -2.82
C SER A 124 24.90 -10.54 -3.71
N GLU A 125 24.91 -11.44 -4.69
CA GLU A 125 26.01 -11.58 -5.65
C GLU A 125 26.21 -10.33 -6.52
N ALA A 126 25.13 -9.61 -6.83
CA ALA A 126 25.17 -8.35 -7.57
C ALA A 126 25.53 -7.14 -6.69
N GLY A 127 25.83 -7.35 -5.40
CA GLY A 127 26.22 -6.29 -4.46
C GLY A 127 25.07 -5.45 -3.94
N TYR A 128 23.85 -5.99 -3.94
CA TYR A 128 22.70 -5.35 -3.29
C TYR A 128 22.50 -5.91 -1.89
N ASN A 129 22.27 -5.04 -0.92
CA ASN A 129 21.99 -5.39 0.46
C ASN A 129 20.51 -5.15 0.79
N CYS A 130 19.91 -6.00 1.63
CA CYS A 130 18.63 -5.71 2.24
C CYS A 130 18.84 -4.68 3.35
N TRP A 131 18.54 -3.41 3.05
CA TRP A 131 18.81 -2.30 3.96
C TRP A 131 17.59 -1.89 4.81
N PHE A 132 16.38 -2.34 4.44
CA PHE A 132 15.15 -2.05 5.15
C PHE A 132 14.13 -3.17 4.96
N THR A 133 13.43 -3.51 6.03
CA THR A 133 12.32 -4.45 6.01
C THR A 133 11.07 -3.81 6.61
N LYS A 134 9.90 -4.26 6.16
CA LYS A 134 8.60 -3.83 6.69
C LYS A 134 7.62 -5.00 6.65
N GLU A 135 6.89 -5.19 7.73
CA GLU A 135 5.69 -6.01 7.73
C GLU A 135 4.46 -5.08 7.73
N LYS A 136 3.51 -5.35 6.84
CA LYS A 136 2.25 -4.66 6.70
C LYS A 136 1.11 -5.68 6.80
N GLN A 137 0.22 -5.47 7.76
CA GLN A 137 -1.05 -6.16 7.83
C GLN A 137 -2.10 -5.26 7.20
N SER A 138 -2.92 -5.79 6.31
CA SER A 138 -3.96 -4.99 5.67
C SER A 138 -5.25 -5.77 5.45
N HIS A 139 -6.38 -5.05 5.55
CA HIS A 139 -7.65 -5.50 5.03
C HIS A 139 -7.85 -4.83 3.66
N SER A 140 -7.87 -5.62 2.62
CA SER A 140 -7.79 -5.18 1.23
C SER A 140 -9.08 -5.49 0.47
N LEU A 141 -9.59 -4.55 -0.31
CA LEU A 141 -10.72 -4.75 -1.19
C LEU A 141 -10.70 -3.78 -2.37
N TYR A 142 -11.42 -4.14 -3.42
CA TYR A 142 -11.72 -3.22 -4.51
C TYR A 142 -13.11 -2.62 -4.35
N CYS A 143 -13.22 -1.34 -4.64
CA CYS A 143 -14.46 -0.58 -4.55
C CYS A 143 -14.54 0.49 -5.65
N ARG A 144 -15.68 1.15 -5.75
CA ARG A 144 -15.90 2.33 -6.59
C ARG A 144 -16.89 3.27 -5.91
N THR A 145 -16.87 4.53 -6.31
CA THR A 145 -17.91 5.49 -5.91
C THR A 145 -18.91 5.70 -7.02
N GLU A 146 -20.13 6.14 -6.67
CA GLU A 146 -21.17 6.42 -7.66
C GLU A 146 -20.78 7.55 -8.61
N ASP A 147 -20.12 8.61 -8.08
CA ASP A 147 -19.67 9.78 -8.86
C ASP A 147 -18.50 9.50 -9.80
N PHE A 148 -17.75 8.41 -9.56
CA PHE A 148 -16.62 7.95 -10.37
C PHE A 148 -16.76 6.46 -10.68
N ALA A 149 -17.95 6.08 -11.20
CA ALA A 149 -18.31 4.67 -11.37
C ALA A 149 -17.44 3.90 -12.38
N GLU A 150 -16.73 4.58 -13.25
CA GLU A 150 -15.78 4.00 -14.21
C GLU A 150 -14.43 3.65 -13.58
N LEU A 151 -14.13 4.17 -12.38
CA LEU A 151 -12.84 3.94 -11.71
C LEU A 151 -12.95 2.81 -10.69
N SER A 152 -11.97 1.92 -10.71
CA SER A 152 -11.76 0.94 -9.66
C SER A 152 -10.74 1.49 -8.67
N LEU A 153 -11.13 1.54 -7.40
CA LEU A 153 -10.28 1.96 -6.29
C LEU A 153 -9.83 0.71 -5.54
N HIS A 154 -8.54 0.56 -5.31
CA HIS A 154 -8.02 -0.43 -4.38
C HIS A 154 -7.87 0.24 -3.01
N CYS A 155 -8.56 -0.27 -2.00
CA CYS A 155 -8.56 0.26 -0.65
C CYS A 155 -7.92 -0.74 0.30
N GLU A 156 -6.92 -0.31 1.05
CA GLU A 156 -6.29 -1.08 2.10
C GLU A 156 -6.42 -0.35 3.45
N LEU A 157 -6.97 -1.04 4.44
CA LEU A 157 -6.92 -0.60 5.83
C LEU A 157 -5.68 -1.24 6.48
N VAL A 158 -4.70 -0.43 6.80
CA VAL A 158 -3.31 -0.82 7.05
C VAL A 158 -2.92 -0.71 8.51
N ASN A 159 -2.17 -1.70 9.01
CA ASN A 159 -1.45 -1.66 10.27
C ASN A 159 0.02 -2.02 10.03
N VAL A 160 0.91 -1.08 10.35
CA VAL A 160 2.37 -1.29 10.36
C VAL A 160 2.90 -0.86 11.73
N ASN A 161 3.34 -1.81 12.56
CA ASN A 161 3.87 -1.51 13.90
C ASN A 161 2.93 -0.62 14.75
N LYS A 162 1.62 -0.88 14.73
CA LYS A 162 0.56 -0.08 15.38
C LYS A 162 0.33 1.31 14.76
N LEU A 163 0.97 1.62 13.67
CA LEU A 163 0.65 2.79 12.86
C LEU A 163 -0.51 2.42 11.93
N LEU A 164 -1.64 3.08 12.13
CA LEU A 164 -2.89 2.77 11.45
C LEU A 164 -3.13 3.77 10.33
N TYR A 165 -3.43 3.26 9.15
CA TYR A 165 -3.67 4.08 7.94
C TYR A 165 -4.78 3.48 7.08
N VAL A 166 -5.41 4.31 6.28
CA VAL A 166 -6.07 3.88 5.05
C VAL A 166 -5.21 4.29 3.87
N GLU A 167 -4.95 3.35 2.97
CA GLU A 167 -4.33 3.58 1.66
C GLU A 167 -5.38 3.34 0.60
N VAL A 168 -5.51 4.26 -0.34
CA VAL A 168 -6.41 4.13 -1.48
C VAL A 168 -5.64 4.49 -2.72
N GLU A 169 -5.71 3.63 -3.73
CA GLU A 169 -4.98 3.81 -4.98
C GLU A 169 -5.85 3.56 -6.21
N ILE A 170 -5.48 4.22 -7.29
CA ILE A 170 -6.00 4.00 -8.65
C ILE A 170 -4.82 3.59 -9.52
N THR A 171 -4.94 2.45 -10.19
CA THR A 171 -3.99 1.98 -11.19
C THR A 171 -4.61 2.15 -12.57
N ASP A 172 -4.27 3.24 -13.24
CA ASP A 172 -4.73 3.54 -14.61
C ASP A 172 -3.69 4.42 -15.32
N GLU A 173 -3.20 3.96 -16.47
CA GLU A 173 -2.19 4.68 -17.26
C GLU A 173 -2.75 5.96 -17.91
N ASN A 174 -4.05 6.02 -18.15
CA ASN A 174 -4.70 7.06 -18.95
C ASN A 174 -5.41 8.13 -18.11
N ILE A 175 -5.60 7.90 -16.81
CA ILE A 175 -6.29 8.85 -15.95
C ILE A 175 -5.43 10.12 -15.73
N SER A 176 -6.06 11.29 -15.78
CA SER A 176 -5.37 12.52 -15.36
C SER A 176 -5.12 12.50 -13.84
N THR A 177 -4.03 13.11 -13.37
CA THR A 177 -3.72 13.20 -11.93
C THR A 177 -4.83 13.92 -11.17
N GLU A 178 -5.40 14.97 -11.76
CA GLU A 178 -6.51 15.74 -11.18
C GLU A 178 -7.75 14.88 -10.97
N LYS A 179 -8.19 14.15 -12.02
CA LYS A 179 -9.36 13.26 -11.90
C LYS A 179 -9.14 12.15 -10.87
N ALA A 180 -7.95 11.56 -10.83
CA ALA A 180 -7.62 10.56 -9.82
C ALA A 180 -7.63 11.17 -8.41
N GLN A 181 -7.09 12.36 -8.23
CA GLN A 181 -7.09 13.08 -6.96
C GLN A 181 -8.51 13.39 -6.48
N ASP A 182 -9.38 13.84 -7.37
CA ASP A 182 -10.78 14.13 -7.05
C ASP A 182 -11.50 12.85 -6.61
N ALA A 183 -11.32 11.74 -7.34
CA ALA A 183 -11.93 10.46 -6.99
C ALA A 183 -11.43 9.92 -5.64
N LEU A 184 -10.11 10.00 -5.36
CA LEU A 184 -9.53 9.57 -4.11
C LEU A 184 -9.99 10.43 -2.93
N ASN A 185 -10.01 11.76 -3.09
CA ASN A 185 -10.49 12.69 -2.08
C ASN A 185 -11.98 12.48 -1.79
N HIS A 186 -12.78 12.28 -2.84
CA HIS A 186 -14.21 11.98 -2.71
C HIS A 186 -14.43 10.68 -1.91
N PHE A 187 -13.73 9.60 -2.28
CA PHE A 187 -13.84 8.33 -1.58
C PHE A 187 -13.53 8.43 -0.09
N VAL A 188 -12.42 9.07 0.29
CA VAL A 188 -12.05 9.19 1.72
C VAL A 188 -13.03 10.08 2.47
N SER A 189 -13.64 11.08 1.81
CA SER A 189 -14.70 11.92 2.39
C SER A 189 -15.98 11.11 2.68
N LEU A 190 -16.35 10.16 1.81
CA LEU A 190 -17.45 9.23 2.06
C LEU A 190 -17.19 8.31 3.27
N LEU A 191 -15.91 8.00 3.55
CA LEU A 191 -15.48 7.30 4.76
C LEU A 191 -15.45 8.20 6.00
N LYS A 192 -15.90 9.47 5.89
CA LYS A 192 -15.86 10.51 6.94
C LYS A 192 -14.44 10.87 7.40
N LEU A 193 -13.48 10.71 6.54
CA LEU A 193 -12.10 11.14 6.74
C LEU A 193 -11.87 12.50 6.09
N ASP A 194 -10.92 13.25 6.63
CA ASP A 194 -10.49 14.55 6.08
C ASP A 194 -9.35 14.35 5.08
N PRO A 195 -9.57 14.61 3.76
CA PRO A 195 -8.52 14.50 2.75
C PRO A 195 -7.31 15.42 3.00
N ALA A 196 -7.48 16.50 3.78
CA ALA A 196 -6.37 17.39 4.14
C ALA A 196 -5.34 16.73 5.07
N LYS A 197 -5.70 15.64 5.75
CA LYS A 197 -4.80 14.86 6.60
C LYS A 197 -3.90 13.89 5.82
N LYS A 198 -3.88 13.95 4.48
CA LYS A 198 -3.04 13.06 3.66
C LYS A 198 -1.58 13.11 4.08
N ASP A 199 -0.97 11.93 4.23
CA ASP A 199 0.44 11.78 4.56
C ASP A 199 1.24 11.46 3.30
N VAL A 200 2.07 12.40 2.88
CA VAL A 200 2.91 12.28 1.68
C VAL A 200 4.23 11.55 1.93
N ARG A 201 4.55 11.23 3.19
CA ARG A 201 5.78 10.52 3.53
C ARG A 201 5.73 9.07 3.07
N SER A 202 6.86 8.52 2.68
CA SER A 202 6.99 7.08 2.45
C SER A 202 6.88 6.29 3.76
N TRP A 203 6.46 5.03 3.70
CA TRP A 203 6.46 4.15 4.87
C TRP A 203 7.82 4.08 5.58
N LYS A 204 8.90 4.13 4.83
CA LYS A 204 10.26 4.14 5.39
C LYS A 204 10.50 5.37 6.27
N GLN A 205 10.05 6.54 5.83
CA GLN A 205 10.12 7.78 6.62
C GLN A 205 9.20 7.72 7.84
N ILE A 206 7.94 7.29 7.66
CA ILE A 206 6.95 7.16 8.74
C ILE A 206 7.48 6.25 9.84
N ILE A 207 7.95 5.05 9.50
CA ILE A 207 8.46 4.07 10.48
C ILE A 207 9.68 4.65 11.21
N ARG A 208 10.63 5.23 10.49
CA ARG A 208 11.84 5.81 11.07
C ARG A 208 11.53 6.92 12.08
N GLU A 209 10.67 7.86 11.74
CA GLU A 209 10.29 8.96 12.63
C GLU A 209 9.52 8.50 13.88
N ASN A 210 8.84 7.35 13.82
CA ASN A 210 8.14 6.78 14.96
C ASN A 210 9.01 5.82 15.79
N THR A 211 10.14 5.33 15.26
CA THR A 211 11.07 4.47 16.01
C THR A 211 12.09 5.30 16.81
N GLN A 212 12.25 6.58 16.50
CA GLN A 212 13.17 7.49 17.18
C GLN A 212 12.52 8.25 18.35
N LYS A 213 11.24 8.04 18.61
CA LYS A 213 10.48 8.56 19.77
C LYS A 213 10.40 7.52 20.88
#